data_75f155ed4ca3f4e3d1f9a908fd42b950
#
_entry.id   75f155ed4ca3f4e3d1f9a908fd42b950
#
_cell.length_a   1.000
_cell.length_b   1.000
_cell.length_c   1.000
_cell.angle_alpha   90.00
_cell.angle_beta   90.00
_cell.angle_gamma   90.00
#
_symmetry.space_group_name_H-M   'P 1'
#
loop_
_entity.id
_entity.type
_entity.pdbx_description
1 polymer ?
#
loop_
_entity_poly.entity_id
_entity_poly.type
_entity_poly.pdbx_seq_one_letter_code
_entity_poly.pdbx_strand_id
1 'polypeptide(L)'
;MAELPKAARGTFDELVAGVEPDLAAIARRLRAIIRAVDKSTVETVRLGDNAATYGVGPKKMTDGYAYIMPMRHYVNLGFYQGALLADPERLLAGTGKRLRHIKIRSVSEANRPAVRALLAKALARRRSDAKHP
;
A
#
# COMPACT_ATOMS: atom_id res chain seq x y z
N MET A 1 13.85 23.27 -3.14
CA MET A 1 12.44 23.12 -2.75
C MET A 1 12.34 22.81 -1.26
N ALA A 2 11.37 23.40 -0.60
CA ALA A 2 11.14 23.08 0.80
C ALA A 2 10.59 21.66 0.94
N GLU A 3 11.06 20.93 1.95
CA GLU A 3 10.52 19.62 2.26
C GLU A 3 9.10 19.76 2.84
N LEU A 4 8.23 18.81 2.50
CA LEU A 4 6.90 18.76 3.08
C LEU A 4 6.97 18.23 4.52
N PRO A 5 6.18 18.79 5.44
CA PRO A 5 6.05 18.20 6.78
C PRO A 5 5.58 16.75 6.69
N LYS A 6 6.03 15.89 7.61
CA LYS A 6 5.59 14.50 7.65
C LYS A 6 4.07 14.34 7.76
N ALA A 7 3.40 15.29 8.41
CA ALA A 7 1.95 15.28 8.56
C ALA A 7 1.20 15.81 7.34
N ALA A 8 1.90 16.25 6.28
CA ALA A 8 1.24 16.78 5.08
C ALA A 8 0.34 15.73 4.43
N ARG A 9 -0.90 16.13 4.16
CA ARG A 9 -1.91 15.30 3.49
C ARG A 9 -2.14 15.84 2.09
N GLY A 10 -2.73 15.03 1.24
CA GLY A 10 -3.03 15.44 -0.12
C GLY A 10 -3.92 14.44 -0.83
N THR A 11 -3.90 14.52 -2.14
CA THR A 11 -4.66 13.61 -3.02
C THR A 11 -3.70 12.62 -3.67
N PHE A 12 -4.27 11.53 -4.18
CA PHE A 12 -3.48 10.55 -4.93
C PHE A 12 -2.86 11.18 -6.19
N ASP A 13 -3.58 12.07 -6.85
CA ASP A 13 -3.04 12.80 -8.02
C ASP A 13 -1.80 13.62 -7.65
N GLU A 14 -1.81 14.27 -6.50
CA GLU A 14 -0.64 14.98 -5.99
C GLU A 14 0.53 14.04 -5.70
N LEU A 15 0.24 12.86 -5.14
CA LEU A 15 1.26 11.86 -4.82
C LEU A 15 2.02 11.43 -6.07
N VAL A 16 1.32 11.23 -7.19
CA VAL A 16 1.93 10.73 -8.42
C VAL A 16 2.31 11.82 -9.42
N ALA A 17 2.06 13.10 -9.10
CA ALA A 17 2.25 14.23 -10.03
C ALA A 17 3.68 14.35 -10.57
N GLY A 18 4.69 14.06 -9.73
CA GLY A 18 6.10 14.14 -10.12
C GLY A 18 6.72 12.77 -10.45
N VAL A 19 5.90 11.74 -10.55
CA VAL A 19 6.38 10.36 -10.74
C VAL A 19 6.45 10.06 -12.24
N GLU A 20 7.48 9.30 -12.65
CA GLU A 20 7.60 8.81 -14.03
C GLU A 20 6.29 8.17 -14.49
N PRO A 21 5.85 8.41 -15.76
CA PRO A 21 4.54 7.91 -16.23
C PRO A 21 4.32 6.41 -16.02
N ASP A 22 5.33 5.60 -16.27
CA ASP A 22 5.23 4.14 -16.09
C ASP A 22 5.00 3.76 -14.63
N LEU A 23 5.70 4.44 -13.72
CA LEU A 23 5.55 4.20 -12.28
C LEU A 23 4.21 4.75 -11.77
N ALA A 24 3.77 5.89 -12.28
CA ALA A 24 2.47 6.43 -11.96
C ALA A 24 1.35 5.47 -12.38
N ALA A 25 1.48 4.84 -13.55
CA ALA A 25 0.52 3.85 -14.05
C ALA A 25 0.46 2.63 -13.10
N ILE A 26 1.60 2.17 -12.61
CA ILE A 26 1.67 1.07 -11.64
C ILE A 26 0.93 1.48 -10.36
N ALA A 27 1.23 2.66 -9.82
CA ALA A 27 0.61 3.15 -8.60
C ALA A 27 -0.92 3.26 -8.75
N ARG A 28 -1.40 3.79 -9.88
CA ARG A 28 -2.83 3.90 -10.16
C ARG A 28 -3.49 2.52 -10.28
N ARG A 29 -2.80 1.56 -10.89
CA ARG A 29 -3.31 0.19 -11.00
C ARG A 29 -3.44 -0.47 -9.65
N LEU A 30 -2.43 -0.33 -8.78
CA LEU A 30 -2.48 -0.85 -7.42
C LEU A 30 -3.65 -0.24 -6.63
N ARG A 31 -3.85 1.07 -6.78
CA ARG A 31 -4.98 1.75 -6.14
C ARG A 31 -6.32 1.15 -6.58
N ALA A 32 -6.48 0.92 -7.88
CA ALA A 32 -7.69 0.32 -8.42
C ALA A 32 -7.91 -1.10 -7.88
N ILE A 33 -6.85 -1.90 -7.78
CA ILE A 33 -6.91 -3.26 -7.24
C ILE A 33 -7.32 -3.23 -5.76
N ILE A 34 -6.71 -2.36 -4.98
CA ILE A 34 -7.04 -2.22 -3.54
C ILE A 34 -8.51 -1.85 -3.38
N ARG A 35 -9.00 -0.90 -4.16
CA ARG A 35 -10.40 -0.48 -4.12
C ARG A 35 -11.37 -1.58 -4.58
N ALA A 36 -10.94 -2.44 -5.48
CA ALA A 36 -11.74 -3.59 -5.91
C ALA A 36 -11.79 -4.67 -4.83
N VAL A 37 -10.69 -4.90 -4.10
CA VAL A 37 -10.64 -5.84 -2.98
C VAL A 37 -11.43 -5.31 -1.78
N ASP A 38 -11.37 -4.01 -1.54
CA ASP A 38 -11.99 -3.36 -0.38
C ASP A 38 -12.69 -2.07 -0.81
N LYS A 39 -13.97 -2.18 -1.14
CA LYS A 39 -14.77 -1.03 -1.60
C LYS A 39 -14.95 0.05 -0.54
N SER A 40 -14.81 -0.30 0.73
CA SER A 40 -14.94 0.63 1.84
C SER A 40 -13.60 1.09 2.41
N THR A 41 -12.50 0.83 1.71
CA THR A 41 -11.17 1.22 2.19
C THR A 41 -11.08 2.73 2.45
N VAL A 42 -10.42 3.08 3.53
CA VAL A 42 -10.10 4.48 3.83
C VAL A 42 -8.73 4.77 3.27
N GLU A 43 -8.68 5.63 2.25
CA GLU A 43 -7.42 6.08 1.64
C GLU A 43 -6.96 7.35 2.36
N THR A 44 -5.74 7.32 2.87
CA THR A 44 -5.11 8.50 3.44
C THR A 44 -3.81 8.75 2.69
N VAL A 45 -3.77 9.80 1.89
CA VAL A 45 -2.56 10.18 1.15
C VAL A 45 -1.68 11.02 2.06
N ARG A 46 -0.46 10.54 2.31
CA ARG A 46 0.53 11.17 3.19
C ARG A 46 1.68 11.66 2.34
N LEU A 47 1.60 12.88 1.86
CA LEU A 47 2.61 13.46 0.96
C LEU A 47 3.98 13.53 1.63
N GLY A 48 4.01 13.82 2.95
CA GLY A 48 5.26 13.84 3.70
C GLY A 48 5.97 12.49 3.79
N ASP A 49 5.20 11.39 3.74
CA ASP A 49 5.73 10.04 3.74
C ASP A 49 5.91 9.50 2.32
N ASN A 50 5.53 10.26 1.31
CA ASN A 50 5.49 9.81 -0.09
C ASN A 50 4.68 8.54 -0.29
N ALA A 51 3.54 8.43 0.40
CA ALA A 51 2.74 7.21 0.40
C ALA A 51 1.25 7.47 0.49
N ALA A 52 0.46 6.54 -0.04
CA ALA A 52 -0.97 6.44 0.22
C ALA A 52 -1.20 5.21 1.10
N THR A 53 -1.89 5.39 2.21
CA THR A 53 -2.23 4.33 3.17
C THR A 53 -3.67 3.90 2.95
N TYR A 54 -3.91 2.60 3.04
CA TYR A 54 -5.23 1.99 2.91
C TYR A 54 -5.55 1.22 4.18
N GLY A 55 -6.72 1.45 4.73
CA GLY A 55 -7.07 0.86 6.01
C GLY A 55 -8.57 0.75 6.25
N VAL A 56 -8.92 0.16 7.39
CA VAL A 56 -10.29 0.10 7.89
C VAL A 56 -10.71 1.41 8.56
N GLY A 57 -9.76 2.31 8.73
CA GLY A 57 -9.89 3.65 9.27
C GLY A 57 -8.63 4.44 8.91
N PRO A 58 -8.52 5.71 9.38
CA PRO A 58 -7.44 6.60 8.94
C PRO A 58 -6.12 6.45 9.69
N LYS A 59 -6.09 5.73 10.81
CA LYS A 59 -4.88 5.63 11.63
C LYS A 59 -3.92 4.59 11.05
N LYS A 60 -2.73 5.04 10.66
CA LYS A 60 -1.74 4.20 9.99
C LYS A 60 -1.42 2.91 10.76
N MET A 61 -1.11 3.02 12.03
CA MET A 61 -0.60 1.89 12.81
C MET A 61 -1.67 0.93 13.32
N THR A 62 -2.89 1.40 13.50
CA THR A 62 -3.99 0.56 14.03
C THR A 62 -4.99 0.16 12.94
N ASP A 63 -5.15 0.96 11.92
CA ASP A 63 -6.17 0.76 10.89
C ASP A 63 -5.59 0.35 9.54
N GLY A 64 -4.35 0.75 9.23
CA GLY A 64 -3.73 0.50 7.95
C GLY A 64 -3.40 -0.95 7.70
N TYR A 65 -3.75 -1.47 6.53
CA TYR A 65 -3.35 -2.83 6.12
C TYR A 65 -2.36 -2.80 4.95
N ALA A 66 -2.38 -1.78 4.13
CA ALA A 66 -1.48 -1.67 2.98
C ALA A 66 -1.12 -0.22 2.67
N TYR A 67 -0.04 -0.02 1.93
CA TYR A 67 0.32 1.29 1.41
C TYR A 67 0.92 1.18 0.01
N ILE A 68 0.82 2.27 -0.75
CA ILE A 68 1.45 2.45 -2.05
C ILE A 68 2.49 3.56 -1.89
N MET A 69 3.74 3.25 -2.21
CA MET A 69 4.84 4.23 -2.11
C MET A 69 5.65 4.22 -3.41
N PRO A 70 5.48 5.24 -4.26
CA PRO A 70 6.32 5.36 -5.45
C PRO A 70 7.78 5.56 -5.06
N MET A 71 8.67 4.78 -5.66
CA MET A 71 10.10 4.90 -5.51
C MET A 71 10.70 5.35 -6.83
N ARG A 72 12.03 5.40 -6.92
CA ARG A 72 12.68 5.90 -8.14
C ARG A 72 12.55 4.96 -9.33
N HIS A 73 12.60 3.64 -9.10
CA HIS A 73 12.62 2.64 -10.16
C HIS A 73 11.52 1.58 -10.04
N TYR A 74 10.66 1.70 -9.06
CA TYR A 74 9.56 0.76 -8.81
C TYR A 74 8.55 1.42 -7.88
N VAL A 75 7.42 0.75 -7.68
CA VAL A 75 6.43 1.17 -6.69
C VAL A 75 6.40 0.11 -5.59
N ASN A 76 6.56 0.51 -4.35
CA ASN A 76 6.38 -0.40 -3.22
C ASN A 76 4.89 -0.55 -2.93
N LEU A 77 4.44 -1.81 -2.90
CA LEU A 77 3.18 -2.18 -2.28
C LEU A 77 3.54 -2.76 -0.91
N GLY A 78 3.24 -2.03 0.14
CA GLY A 78 3.61 -2.43 1.50
C GLY A 78 2.43 -2.96 2.29
N PHE A 79 2.74 -3.79 3.29
CA PHE A 79 1.77 -4.41 4.19
C PHE A 79 2.23 -4.18 5.61
N TYR A 80 1.42 -3.48 6.40
CA TYR A 80 1.79 -3.11 7.78
C TYR A 80 2.00 -4.33 8.68
N GLN A 81 1.29 -5.42 8.41
CA GLN A 81 1.43 -6.67 9.13
C GLN A 81 1.94 -7.79 8.22
N GLY A 82 2.76 -7.44 7.24
CA GLY A 82 3.22 -8.37 6.20
C GLY A 82 3.92 -9.62 6.73
N ALA A 83 4.69 -9.48 7.81
CA ALA A 83 5.39 -10.61 8.42
C ALA A 83 4.44 -11.69 8.95
N LEU A 84 3.17 -11.36 9.16
CA LEU A 84 2.16 -12.27 9.70
C LEU A 84 1.27 -12.89 8.61
N LEU A 85 1.49 -12.53 7.35
CA LEU A 85 0.69 -13.02 6.22
C LEU A 85 1.29 -14.30 5.64
N ALA A 86 0.43 -15.24 5.28
CA ALA A 86 0.86 -16.39 4.50
C ALA A 86 1.25 -15.92 3.09
N ASP A 87 2.47 -16.25 2.68
CA ASP A 87 3.07 -15.80 1.43
C ASP A 87 3.67 -17.01 0.68
N PRO A 88 2.81 -17.88 0.13
CA PRO A 88 3.28 -19.13 -0.47
C PRO A 88 4.17 -18.94 -1.68
N GLU A 89 4.04 -17.82 -2.40
CA GLU A 89 4.87 -17.52 -3.57
C GLU A 89 6.11 -16.68 -3.23
N ARG A 90 6.33 -16.40 -1.93
CA ARG A 90 7.50 -15.66 -1.44
C ARG A 90 7.69 -14.31 -2.13
N LEU A 91 6.61 -13.55 -2.29
CA LEU A 91 6.65 -12.23 -2.90
C LEU A 91 7.07 -11.14 -1.94
N LEU A 92 6.84 -11.32 -0.64
CA LEU A 92 7.08 -10.30 0.36
C LEU A 92 8.56 -10.21 0.72
N ALA A 93 9.10 -8.99 0.70
CA ALA A 93 10.48 -8.68 1.06
C ALA A 93 10.51 -7.77 2.27
N GLY A 94 11.66 -7.71 2.93
CA GLY A 94 11.88 -6.85 4.09
C GLY A 94 12.33 -7.64 5.31
N THR A 95 12.87 -6.92 6.30
CA THR A 95 13.43 -7.51 7.51
C THR A 95 12.85 -6.91 8.78
N GLY A 96 11.90 -5.97 8.66
CA GLY A 96 11.25 -5.38 9.81
C GLY A 96 10.44 -6.39 10.60
N LYS A 97 10.12 -6.05 11.84
CA LYS A 97 9.38 -6.93 12.73
C LYS A 97 8.01 -7.32 12.16
N ARG A 98 7.32 -6.38 11.50
CA ARG A 98 5.96 -6.59 10.96
C ARG A 98 5.85 -6.18 9.50
N LEU A 99 6.53 -5.13 9.11
CA LEU A 99 6.40 -4.52 7.80
C LEU A 99 7.03 -5.40 6.72
N ARG A 100 6.32 -5.59 5.63
CA ARG A 100 6.82 -6.24 4.42
C ARG A 100 6.32 -5.49 3.19
N HIS A 101 6.97 -5.69 2.06
CA HIS A 101 6.59 -5.03 0.82
C HIS A 101 6.89 -5.90 -0.40
N ILE A 102 6.25 -5.56 -1.50
CA ILE A 102 6.54 -6.09 -2.82
C ILE A 102 7.01 -4.92 -3.69
N LYS A 103 8.14 -5.07 -4.35
CA LYS A 103 8.61 -4.10 -5.35
C LYS A 103 7.91 -4.39 -6.66
N ILE A 104 6.98 -3.52 -7.05
CA ILE A 104 6.21 -3.68 -8.30
C ILE A 104 6.88 -2.87 -9.40
N ARG A 105 7.34 -3.53 -10.44
CA ARG A 105 8.10 -2.91 -11.54
C ARG A 105 7.31 -2.77 -12.83
N SER A 106 6.11 -3.37 -12.90
CA SER A 106 5.26 -3.29 -14.09
C SER A 106 3.80 -3.45 -13.71
N VAL A 107 2.90 -3.01 -14.57
CA VAL A 107 1.46 -3.22 -14.41
C VAL A 107 1.16 -4.73 -14.40
N SER A 108 1.88 -5.49 -15.21
CA SER A 108 1.74 -6.96 -15.23
C SER A 108 2.02 -7.57 -13.85
N GLU A 109 3.07 -7.13 -13.17
CA GLU A 109 3.38 -7.60 -11.82
C GLU A 109 2.28 -7.21 -10.82
N ALA A 110 1.73 -6.01 -10.94
CA ALA A 110 0.62 -5.57 -10.10
C ALA A 110 -0.62 -6.46 -10.28
N ASN A 111 -0.82 -7.00 -11.48
CA ASN A 111 -1.99 -7.83 -11.82
C ASN A 111 -1.86 -9.29 -11.40
N ARG A 112 -0.76 -9.71 -10.81
CA ARG A 112 -0.61 -11.11 -10.34
C ARG A 112 -1.73 -11.48 -9.36
N PRO A 113 -2.35 -12.65 -9.50
CA PRO A 113 -3.37 -13.10 -8.54
C PRO A 113 -2.87 -13.11 -7.10
N ALA A 114 -1.60 -13.43 -6.86
CA ALA A 114 -1.00 -13.43 -5.53
C ALA A 114 -1.04 -12.05 -4.87
N VAL A 115 -0.97 -10.95 -5.63
CA VAL A 115 -1.07 -9.59 -5.08
C VAL A 115 -2.47 -9.38 -4.49
N ARG A 116 -3.51 -9.74 -5.23
CA ARG A 116 -4.90 -9.65 -4.72
C ARG A 116 -5.10 -10.53 -3.50
N ALA A 117 -4.55 -11.75 -3.53
CA ALA A 117 -4.65 -12.68 -2.42
C ALA A 117 -4.02 -12.12 -1.15
N LEU A 118 -2.84 -11.52 -1.25
CA LEU A 118 -2.17 -10.87 -0.11
C LEU A 118 -2.97 -9.68 0.42
N LEU A 119 -3.52 -8.86 -0.46
CA LEU A 119 -4.36 -7.74 -0.06
C LEU A 119 -5.61 -8.21 0.69
N ALA A 120 -6.26 -9.27 0.21
CA ALA A 120 -7.43 -9.84 0.87
C ALA A 120 -7.09 -10.39 2.25
N LYS A 121 -5.94 -11.07 2.38
CA LYS A 121 -5.46 -11.59 3.68
C LYS A 121 -5.15 -10.45 4.65
N ALA A 122 -4.50 -9.38 4.16
CA ALA A 122 -4.15 -8.22 4.96
C ALA A 122 -5.41 -7.52 5.49
N LEU A 123 -6.40 -7.35 4.64
CA LEU A 123 -7.68 -6.76 5.00
C LEU A 123 -8.40 -7.62 6.05
N ALA A 124 -8.49 -8.92 5.82
CA ALA A 124 -9.15 -9.86 6.74
C ALA A 124 -8.49 -9.82 8.12
N ARG A 125 -7.16 -9.80 8.17
CA ARG A 125 -6.42 -9.71 9.42
C ARG A 125 -6.73 -8.41 10.16
N ARG A 126 -6.73 -7.27 9.44
CA ARG A 126 -6.99 -5.98 10.08
C ARG A 126 -8.43 -5.86 10.60
N ARG A 127 -9.39 -6.42 9.86
CA ARG A 127 -10.77 -6.50 10.31
C ARG A 127 -10.92 -7.37 11.56
N SER A 128 -10.19 -8.46 11.65
CA SER A 128 -10.16 -9.32 12.82
C SER A 128 -9.61 -8.57 14.03
N ASP A 129 -8.53 -7.82 13.86
CA ASP A 129 -7.95 -7.00 14.94
C ASP A 129 -8.95 -5.94 15.44
N ALA A 130 -9.71 -5.34 14.55
CA ALA A 130 -10.72 -4.33 14.90
C ALA A 130 -11.86 -4.92 15.74
N LYS A 131 -12.19 -6.19 15.55
CA LYS A 131 -13.21 -6.90 16.33
C LYS A 131 -12.70 -7.38 17.68
N HIS A 132 -11.40 -7.56 17.81
CA HIS A 132 -10.75 -8.09 19.02
C HIS A 132 -9.59 -7.18 19.41
N PRO A 133 -9.90 -5.93 19.84
CA PRO A 133 -8.87 -4.95 20.19
C PRO A 133 -8.10 -5.34 21.47
#